data_613685fa607a48dbffc47b1147d61606
#
_entry.id   613685fa607a48dbffc47b1147d61606
#
_cell.length_a   1.000
_cell.length_b   1.000
_cell.length_c   1.000
_cell.angle_alpha   90.00
_cell.angle_beta   90.00
_cell.angle_gamma   90.00
#
_symmetry.space_group_name_H-M   'P 1'
#
loop_
_entity.id
_entity.type
_entity.pdbx_description
1 polymer ?
#
loop_
_entity_poly.entity_id
_entity_poly.type
_entity_poly.pdbx_seq_one_letter_code
_entity_poly.pdbx_strand_id
1 'polypeptide(L)'
;SNSSQRQMCIRDRAPGFTKYLNQYDVIHLDIQWCMEPAGGPENVVSYITEKTILELRNYYPEILPDSISSLPEALSCINTATGQKFVVIIDEWDVLIRDASTDLVVQEEYINFLRGMFKGSEPTKYIQLAYLTGILPIKKIKTQSALNNFAEFTMTDARIFSRYIGFTEEEVRMLCEKYHRDFSKTKHWYDGYLLEQYQVYNPKAVVELMIWNKFQSYWSDTGTYEAIVPLINMDFDGLKTAIIEMLSGNSVEIDPTTFQNDMVNFTCRDDILTCLIHLGYLGYDQDTHSAFVPNEEIRQELAKAVKRKKWNEFLTFQQESSELLDATLDMDADTVARSIEKIHNEYASAIQYNNENSLSSILSIGYLSTMRYYFKPIREFPAGRGFADFVYLPKPEYSRDYPALVVELKWNQNA
;
A
#
# COMPACT_ATOMS: atom_id res chain seq x y z
N SER A 1 3.64 26.62 -11.33
CA SER A 1 3.79 26.65 -12.81
C SER A 1 4.94 25.79 -13.33
N ASN A 2 5.91 25.37 -12.50
CA ASN A 2 7.05 24.53 -12.96
C ASN A 2 6.73 23.03 -13.03
N SER A 3 5.69 22.53 -12.38
CA SER A 3 5.28 21.12 -12.45
C SER A 3 4.62 20.77 -13.79
N SER A 4 3.85 21.68 -14.35
CA SER A 4 3.19 21.51 -15.64
C SER A 4 4.18 21.46 -16.82
N GLN A 5 5.25 22.25 -16.78
CA GLN A 5 6.30 22.22 -17.82
C GLN A 5 7.13 20.92 -17.81
N ARG A 6 7.34 20.30 -16.63
CA ARG A 6 8.04 19.02 -16.54
C ARG A 6 7.19 17.83 -16.99
N GLN A 7 5.91 17.83 -16.69
CA GLN A 7 4.99 16.81 -17.23
C GLN A 7 4.91 16.88 -18.75
N MET A 8 4.97 18.06 -19.36
CA MET A 8 5.03 18.20 -20.83
C MET A 8 6.25 17.53 -21.43
N CYS A 9 7.45 17.67 -20.84
CA CYS A 9 8.69 17.09 -21.40
C CYS A 9 8.72 15.55 -21.37
N ILE A 10 8.03 14.90 -20.46
CA ILE A 10 7.91 13.43 -20.38
C ILE A 10 6.88 12.95 -21.40
N ARG A 11 5.75 13.63 -21.52
CA ARG A 11 4.67 13.31 -22.45
C ARG A 11 5.11 13.38 -23.91
N ASP A 12 5.84 14.41 -24.29
CA ASP A 12 6.30 14.65 -25.66
C ASP A 12 7.31 13.61 -26.16
N ARG A 13 7.92 12.83 -25.24
CA ARG A 13 8.90 11.78 -25.57
C ARG A 13 8.30 10.38 -25.63
N ALA A 14 7.05 10.21 -25.19
CA ALA A 14 6.41 8.90 -25.21
C ALA A 14 6.11 8.45 -26.63
N PRO A 15 6.52 7.24 -27.03
CA PRO A 15 6.16 6.70 -28.34
C PRO A 15 4.64 6.68 -28.49
N GLY A 16 4.12 7.30 -29.55
CA GLY A 16 2.67 7.37 -29.81
C GLY A 16 1.95 8.57 -29.21
N PHE A 17 2.60 9.47 -28.46
CA PHE A 17 1.97 10.67 -27.91
C PHE A 17 1.19 11.45 -28.98
N THR A 18 1.85 11.79 -30.11
CA THR A 18 1.24 12.53 -31.22
C THR A 18 0.12 11.74 -31.93
N LYS A 19 0.18 10.40 -31.88
CA LYS A 19 -0.83 9.52 -32.51
C LYS A 19 -2.17 9.61 -31.80
N TYR A 20 -2.19 9.80 -30.50
CA TYR A 20 -3.41 9.78 -29.70
C TYR A 20 -3.84 11.18 -29.21
N LEU A 21 -2.97 12.18 -29.38
CA LEU A 21 -3.25 13.55 -28.94
C LEU A 21 -4.47 14.11 -29.67
N ASN A 22 -5.46 14.60 -28.91
CA ASN A 22 -6.70 15.20 -29.41
C ASN A 22 -7.53 14.31 -30.37
N GLN A 23 -7.42 12.97 -30.23
CA GLN A 23 -8.19 12.04 -31.08
C GLN A 23 -9.52 11.62 -30.45
N TYR A 24 -9.68 11.82 -29.14
CA TYR A 24 -10.84 11.37 -28.39
C TYR A 24 -11.34 12.45 -27.44
N ASP A 25 -12.63 12.47 -27.21
CA ASP A 25 -13.21 13.25 -26.12
C ASP A 25 -12.97 12.53 -24.80
N VAL A 26 -12.65 13.30 -23.76
CA VAL A 26 -12.31 12.77 -22.46
C VAL A 26 -13.38 13.16 -21.45
N ILE A 27 -13.97 12.16 -20.80
CA ILE A 27 -14.83 12.32 -19.63
C ILE A 27 -13.96 12.00 -18.41
N HIS A 28 -13.74 13.00 -17.57
CA HIS A 28 -12.96 12.85 -16.33
C HIS A 28 -13.86 13.09 -15.12
N LEU A 29 -14.01 12.09 -14.29
CA LEU A 29 -14.82 12.11 -13.08
C LEU A 29 -13.90 11.90 -11.87
N ASP A 30 -13.93 12.82 -10.92
CA ASP A 30 -13.35 12.65 -9.59
C ASP A 30 -14.52 12.40 -8.63
N ILE A 31 -14.65 11.15 -8.18
CA ILE A 31 -15.81 10.75 -7.38
C ILE A 31 -15.75 11.38 -5.98
N GLN A 32 -14.56 11.53 -5.41
CA GLN A 32 -14.38 12.20 -4.11
C GLN A 32 -14.85 13.64 -4.17
N TRP A 33 -14.49 14.37 -5.22
CA TRP A 33 -14.92 15.74 -5.41
C TRP A 33 -16.44 15.86 -5.62
N CYS A 34 -17.05 14.89 -6.30
CA CYS A 34 -18.49 14.89 -6.57
C CYS A 34 -19.35 14.75 -5.31
N MET A 35 -18.81 14.23 -4.21
CA MET A 35 -19.57 13.99 -2.97
C MET A 35 -20.17 15.26 -2.38
N GLU A 36 -19.36 16.32 -2.29
CA GLU A 36 -19.80 17.59 -1.68
C GLU A 36 -20.85 18.32 -2.53
N PRO A 37 -20.65 18.60 -3.84
CA PRO A 37 -21.67 19.26 -4.64
C PRO A 37 -22.90 18.42 -4.91
N ALA A 38 -22.85 17.09 -4.76
CA ALA A 38 -24.04 16.23 -4.79
C ALA A 38 -24.89 16.36 -3.53
N GLY A 39 -24.32 16.84 -2.44
CA GLY A 39 -25.01 16.94 -1.15
C GLY A 39 -25.09 15.63 -0.35
N GLY A 40 -24.31 14.62 -0.75
CA GLY A 40 -24.20 13.33 -0.07
C GLY A 40 -23.98 12.16 -1.03
N PRO A 41 -23.51 11.02 -0.50
CA PRO A 41 -23.18 9.85 -1.30
C PRO A 41 -24.36 9.28 -2.09
N GLU A 42 -25.58 9.39 -1.56
CA GLU A 42 -26.82 8.93 -2.18
C GLU A 42 -27.18 9.66 -3.48
N ASN A 43 -26.64 10.85 -3.69
CA ASN A 43 -26.97 11.67 -4.87
C ASN A 43 -25.83 11.69 -5.92
N VAL A 44 -24.68 11.05 -5.64
CA VAL A 44 -23.50 11.15 -6.51
C VAL A 44 -23.76 10.64 -7.92
N VAL A 45 -24.46 9.52 -8.06
CA VAL A 45 -24.76 8.91 -9.37
C VAL A 45 -25.63 9.83 -10.22
N SER A 46 -26.70 10.40 -9.64
CA SER A 46 -27.58 11.33 -10.33
C SER A 46 -26.85 12.63 -10.68
N TYR A 47 -26.08 13.18 -9.74
CA TYR A 47 -25.26 14.37 -9.96
C TYR A 47 -24.28 14.20 -11.14
N ILE A 48 -23.48 13.11 -11.13
CA ILE A 48 -22.55 12.82 -12.22
C ILE A 48 -23.27 12.70 -13.56
N THR A 49 -24.39 11.96 -13.58
CA THR A 49 -25.17 11.72 -14.78
C THR A 49 -25.70 13.02 -15.37
N GLU A 50 -26.38 13.84 -14.54
CA GLU A 50 -26.97 15.10 -14.97
C GLU A 50 -25.92 16.10 -15.45
N LYS A 51 -24.83 16.28 -14.71
CA LYS A 51 -23.77 17.23 -15.06
C LYS A 51 -23.06 16.83 -16.34
N THR A 52 -22.71 15.55 -16.48
CA THR A 52 -22.02 15.07 -17.69
C THR A 52 -22.93 15.18 -18.92
N ILE A 53 -24.22 14.82 -18.81
CA ILE A 53 -25.16 14.97 -19.93
C ILE A 53 -25.34 16.47 -20.28
N LEU A 54 -25.39 17.36 -19.31
CA LEU A 54 -25.48 18.81 -19.55
C LEU A 54 -24.25 19.31 -20.31
N GLU A 55 -23.04 18.90 -19.94
CA GLU A 55 -21.82 19.25 -20.67
C GLU A 55 -21.83 18.67 -22.10
N LEU A 56 -22.21 17.41 -22.25
CA LEU A 56 -22.32 16.77 -23.58
C LEU A 56 -23.33 17.50 -24.49
N ARG A 57 -24.46 17.98 -23.94
CA ARG A 57 -25.42 18.81 -24.71
C ARG A 57 -24.83 20.13 -25.18
N ASN A 58 -23.98 20.76 -24.38
CA ASN A 58 -23.30 21.99 -24.78
C ASN A 58 -22.28 21.75 -25.90
N TYR A 59 -21.61 20.58 -25.92
CA TYR A 59 -20.69 20.21 -26.99
C TYR A 59 -21.39 19.68 -28.23
N TYR A 60 -22.55 19.01 -28.08
CA TYR A 60 -23.32 18.34 -29.13
C TYR A 60 -24.79 18.79 -29.14
N PRO A 61 -25.05 20.08 -29.30
CA PRO A 61 -26.38 20.69 -29.06
C PRO A 61 -27.49 20.13 -29.97
N GLU A 62 -27.15 19.67 -31.18
CA GLU A 62 -28.13 19.17 -32.14
C GLU A 62 -28.30 17.62 -32.10
N ILE A 63 -27.51 16.92 -31.27
CA ILE A 63 -27.44 15.44 -31.28
C ILE A 63 -28.22 14.83 -30.10
N LEU A 64 -28.20 15.48 -28.92
CA LEU A 64 -28.79 14.92 -27.72
C LEU A 64 -30.19 15.49 -27.46
N PRO A 65 -31.26 14.70 -27.62
CA PRO A 65 -32.62 15.08 -27.23
C PRO A 65 -32.71 15.34 -25.71
N ASP A 66 -33.62 16.24 -25.35
CA ASP A 66 -33.89 16.56 -23.93
C ASP A 66 -34.40 15.38 -23.11
N SER A 67 -34.98 14.38 -23.77
CA SER A 67 -35.49 13.15 -23.14
C SER A 67 -34.40 12.21 -22.64
N ILE A 68 -33.16 12.37 -23.09
CA ILE A 68 -32.05 11.48 -22.66
C ILE A 68 -31.64 11.84 -21.23
N SER A 69 -31.75 10.85 -20.34
CA SER A 69 -31.38 10.92 -18.92
C SER A 69 -30.34 9.90 -18.50
N SER A 70 -29.90 9.03 -19.42
CA SER A 70 -28.89 7.99 -19.18
C SER A 70 -27.57 8.33 -19.87
N LEU A 71 -26.48 8.33 -19.11
CA LEU A 71 -25.16 8.64 -19.65
C LEU A 71 -24.69 7.62 -20.72
N PRO A 72 -24.84 6.31 -20.56
CA PRO A 72 -24.55 5.35 -21.63
C PRO A 72 -25.34 5.60 -22.92
N GLU A 73 -26.60 5.97 -22.79
CA GLU A 73 -27.46 6.30 -23.94
C GLU A 73 -27.00 7.58 -24.65
N ALA A 74 -26.60 8.61 -23.89
CA ALA A 74 -26.04 9.83 -24.45
C ALA A 74 -24.78 9.56 -25.27
N LEU A 75 -23.85 8.77 -24.72
CA LEU A 75 -22.60 8.40 -25.42
C LEU A 75 -22.87 7.59 -26.68
N SER A 76 -23.82 6.63 -26.62
CA SER A 76 -24.24 5.83 -27.78
C SER A 76 -24.85 6.68 -28.88
N CYS A 77 -25.69 7.66 -28.51
CA CYS A 77 -26.34 8.58 -29.44
C CYS A 77 -25.29 9.45 -30.18
N ILE A 78 -24.34 10.04 -29.44
CA ILE A 78 -23.25 10.83 -30.02
C ILE A 78 -22.39 9.97 -30.95
N ASN A 79 -22.00 8.78 -30.51
CA ASN A 79 -21.19 7.87 -31.32
C ASN A 79 -21.91 7.49 -32.61
N THR A 80 -23.21 7.20 -32.54
CA THR A 80 -24.01 6.86 -33.73
C THR A 80 -24.05 7.98 -34.72
N ALA A 81 -24.18 9.24 -34.26
CA ALA A 81 -24.29 10.41 -35.12
C ALA A 81 -22.93 10.86 -35.68
N THR A 82 -21.84 10.72 -34.95
CA THR A 82 -20.55 11.34 -35.28
C THR A 82 -19.41 10.35 -35.50
N GLY A 83 -19.54 9.11 -35.06
CA GLY A 83 -18.45 8.14 -34.98
C GLY A 83 -17.47 8.40 -33.82
N GLN A 84 -17.69 9.44 -33.00
CA GLN A 84 -16.81 9.82 -31.91
C GLN A 84 -16.78 8.74 -30.83
N LYS A 85 -15.57 8.47 -30.32
CA LYS A 85 -15.35 7.58 -29.17
C LYS A 85 -14.78 8.38 -28.00
N PHE A 86 -15.04 7.88 -26.79
CA PHE A 86 -14.70 8.53 -25.56
C PHE A 86 -13.60 7.78 -24.79
N VAL A 87 -12.75 8.55 -24.16
CA VAL A 87 -11.87 8.06 -23.08
C VAL A 87 -12.53 8.45 -21.76
N VAL A 88 -12.79 7.47 -20.90
CA VAL A 88 -13.41 7.71 -19.58
C VAL A 88 -12.34 7.50 -18.51
N ILE A 89 -12.11 8.52 -17.70
CA ILE A 89 -11.21 8.49 -16.54
C ILE A 89 -12.05 8.69 -15.29
N ILE A 90 -11.98 7.74 -14.37
CA ILE A 90 -12.63 7.86 -13.05
C ILE A 90 -11.55 7.79 -11.98
N ASP A 91 -11.38 8.89 -11.26
CA ASP A 91 -10.47 8.97 -10.12
C ASP A 91 -11.23 8.73 -8.82
N GLU A 92 -10.56 8.08 -7.85
CA GLU A 92 -11.15 7.66 -6.57
C GLU A 92 -12.45 6.85 -6.75
N TRP A 93 -12.45 5.91 -7.72
CA TRP A 93 -13.64 5.14 -8.08
C TRP A 93 -14.28 4.43 -6.89
N ASP A 94 -13.51 4.07 -5.86
CA ASP A 94 -13.92 3.25 -4.71
C ASP A 94 -14.37 4.06 -3.49
N VAL A 95 -14.38 5.39 -3.58
CA VAL A 95 -14.73 6.24 -2.43
C VAL A 95 -16.12 5.94 -1.87
N LEU A 96 -17.12 5.69 -2.72
CA LEU A 96 -18.46 5.32 -2.26
C LEU A 96 -18.51 3.93 -1.61
N ILE A 97 -17.58 3.05 -1.97
CA ILE A 97 -17.46 1.73 -1.33
C ILE A 97 -16.82 1.84 0.05
N ARG A 98 -15.83 2.75 0.20
CA ARG A 98 -15.10 2.97 1.46
C ARG A 98 -15.92 3.82 2.44
N ASP A 99 -16.39 4.98 2.00
CA ASP A 99 -16.99 5.99 2.88
C ASP A 99 -18.47 5.68 3.19
N ALA A 100 -19.20 5.07 2.26
CA ALA A 100 -20.53 4.57 2.48
C ALA A 100 -20.54 3.04 2.77
N SER A 101 -19.55 2.54 3.51
CA SER A 101 -19.33 1.11 3.74
C SER A 101 -20.52 0.36 4.35
N THR A 102 -21.39 1.03 5.10
CA THR A 102 -22.61 0.49 5.72
C THR A 102 -23.86 0.72 4.89
N ASP A 103 -23.84 1.59 3.88
CA ASP A 103 -24.99 1.87 3.01
C ASP A 103 -24.95 1.01 1.74
N LEU A 104 -25.53 -0.18 1.84
CA LEU A 104 -25.58 -1.14 0.75
C LEU A 104 -26.40 -0.65 -0.46
N VAL A 105 -27.37 0.24 -0.25
CA VAL A 105 -28.22 0.76 -1.34
C VAL A 105 -27.41 1.70 -2.23
N VAL A 106 -26.70 2.66 -1.63
CA VAL A 106 -25.80 3.57 -2.34
C VAL A 106 -24.73 2.81 -3.10
N GLN A 107 -24.09 1.82 -2.45
CA GLN A 107 -23.09 1.00 -3.12
C GLN A 107 -23.65 0.23 -4.32
N GLU A 108 -24.84 -0.35 -4.18
CA GLU A 108 -25.47 -1.12 -5.27
C GLU A 108 -25.85 -0.20 -6.45
N GLU A 109 -26.39 0.98 -6.17
CA GLU A 109 -26.70 1.98 -7.20
C GLU A 109 -25.44 2.38 -7.96
N TYR A 110 -24.36 2.68 -7.25
CA TYR A 110 -23.09 3.06 -7.87
C TYR A 110 -22.49 1.92 -8.70
N ILE A 111 -22.49 0.69 -8.19
CA ILE A 111 -22.01 -0.48 -8.95
C ILE A 111 -22.89 -0.71 -10.19
N ASN A 112 -24.20 -0.50 -10.12
CA ASN A 112 -25.09 -0.60 -11.25
C ASN A 112 -24.81 0.50 -12.30
N PHE A 113 -24.49 1.71 -11.86
CA PHE A 113 -24.02 2.78 -12.74
C PHE A 113 -22.75 2.35 -13.50
N LEU A 114 -21.72 1.86 -12.80
CA LEU A 114 -20.49 1.40 -13.44
C LEU A 114 -20.73 0.22 -14.38
N ARG A 115 -21.62 -0.70 -14.03
CA ARG A 115 -22.03 -1.80 -14.93
C ARG A 115 -22.71 -1.26 -16.22
N GLY A 116 -23.60 -0.31 -16.08
CA GLY A 116 -24.27 0.33 -17.20
C GLY A 116 -23.27 1.02 -18.15
N MET A 117 -22.26 1.67 -17.56
CA MET A 117 -21.23 2.36 -18.34
C MET A 117 -20.30 1.40 -19.08
N PHE A 118 -19.93 0.26 -18.50
CA PHE A 118 -18.79 -0.50 -18.99
C PHE A 118 -19.08 -1.96 -19.38
N LYS A 119 -20.18 -2.57 -18.90
CA LYS A 119 -20.43 -4.00 -19.12
C LYS A 119 -21.28 -4.26 -20.35
N GLY A 120 -20.88 -5.27 -21.12
CA GLY A 120 -21.60 -5.70 -22.32
C GLY A 120 -20.91 -5.27 -23.61
N SER A 121 -21.58 -5.50 -24.75
CA SER A 121 -21.05 -5.19 -26.08
C SER A 121 -21.27 -3.74 -26.51
N GLU A 122 -22.31 -3.09 -26.01
CA GLU A 122 -22.65 -1.73 -26.43
C GLU A 122 -21.59 -0.70 -26.05
N PRO A 123 -21.02 -0.69 -24.82
CA PRO A 123 -19.96 0.25 -24.45
C PRO A 123 -18.73 0.17 -25.35
N THR A 124 -18.41 -0.98 -25.94
CA THR A 124 -17.25 -1.13 -26.84
C THR A 124 -17.35 -0.32 -28.13
N LYS A 125 -18.56 0.11 -28.49
CA LYS A 125 -18.79 0.95 -29.68
C LYS A 125 -18.34 2.38 -29.46
N TYR A 126 -18.62 2.95 -28.29
CA TYR A 126 -18.39 4.36 -27.97
C TYR A 126 -17.27 4.60 -26.95
N ILE A 127 -16.84 3.61 -26.17
CA ILE A 127 -15.69 3.75 -25.28
C ILE A 127 -14.43 3.22 -25.97
N GLN A 128 -13.42 4.07 -26.08
CA GLN A 128 -12.10 3.70 -26.59
C GLN A 128 -11.21 3.17 -25.46
N LEU A 129 -11.26 3.81 -24.28
CA LEU A 129 -10.49 3.44 -23.11
C LEU A 129 -11.27 3.85 -21.87
N ALA A 130 -11.30 3.01 -20.86
CA ALA A 130 -11.69 3.39 -19.51
C ALA A 130 -10.51 3.17 -18.55
N TYR A 131 -10.19 4.17 -17.74
CA TYR A 131 -9.11 4.15 -16.77
C TYR A 131 -9.66 4.56 -15.41
N LEU A 132 -9.65 3.63 -14.46
CA LEU A 132 -10.17 3.84 -13.11
C LEU A 132 -9.01 3.77 -12.14
N THR A 133 -8.92 4.75 -11.24
CA THR A 133 -7.96 4.79 -10.14
C THR A 133 -8.68 4.75 -8.81
N GLY A 134 -8.08 4.11 -7.82
CA GLY A 134 -8.60 3.97 -6.47
C GLY A 134 -7.69 3.12 -5.61
N ILE A 135 -8.08 2.90 -4.37
CA ILE A 135 -7.33 2.09 -3.41
C ILE A 135 -7.73 0.63 -3.49
N LEU A 136 -9.04 0.34 -3.59
CA LEU A 136 -9.55 -1.02 -3.58
C LEU A 136 -9.56 -1.65 -4.98
N PRO A 137 -9.19 -2.94 -5.10
CA PRO A 137 -9.35 -3.68 -6.34
C PRO A 137 -10.82 -3.84 -6.73
N ILE A 138 -11.13 -3.74 -8.03
CA ILE A 138 -12.52 -3.66 -8.53
C ILE A 138 -13.18 -5.01 -8.80
N LYS A 139 -12.38 -6.06 -9.09
CA LYS A 139 -12.92 -7.33 -9.62
C LYS A 139 -13.74 -8.16 -8.62
N LYS A 140 -13.44 -8.05 -7.33
CA LYS A 140 -14.01 -8.92 -6.29
C LYS A 140 -15.05 -8.23 -5.40
N ILE A 141 -15.62 -7.10 -5.83
CA ILE A 141 -16.63 -6.42 -5.00
C ILE A 141 -17.87 -7.28 -4.91
N LYS A 142 -18.12 -7.80 -3.71
CA LYS A 142 -19.21 -8.72 -3.40
C LYS A 142 -19.15 -9.98 -4.28
N THR A 143 -19.97 -10.96 -4.03
CA THR A 143 -20.02 -12.28 -4.71
C THR A 143 -20.33 -12.23 -6.22
N GLN A 144 -20.57 -11.06 -6.78
CA GLN A 144 -20.87 -10.89 -8.20
C GLN A 144 -19.71 -10.20 -8.93
N SER A 145 -19.21 -10.80 -9.99
CA SER A 145 -18.22 -10.21 -10.89
C SER A 145 -18.77 -8.95 -11.57
N ALA A 146 -18.69 -7.80 -10.87
CA ALA A 146 -19.32 -6.59 -11.34
C ALA A 146 -18.68 -6.06 -12.62
N LEU A 147 -17.34 -6.03 -12.66
CA LEU A 147 -16.55 -5.39 -13.71
C LEU A 147 -15.36 -6.28 -14.12
N ASN A 148 -15.63 -7.52 -14.46
CA ASN A 148 -14.61 -8.51 -14.85
C ASN A 148 -13.95 -8.27 -16.22
N ASN A 149 -14.41 -7.27 -16.98
CA ASN A 149 -13.86 -6.85 -18.25
C ASN A 149 -12.68 -5.89 -18.15
N PHE A 150 -12.35 -5.40 -16.93
CA PHE A 150 -11.17 -4.58 -16.70
C PHE A 150 -9.91 -5.43 -16.50
N ALA A 151 -8.78 -4.96 -17.04
CA ALA A 151 -7.48 -5.38 -16.57
C ALA A 151 -7.20 -4.64 -15.24
N GLU A 152 -6.91 -5.39 -14.20
CA GLU A 152 -6.67 -4.85 -12.87
C GLU A 152 -5.18 -4.87 -12.55
N PHE A 153 -4.71 -3.79 -11.94
CA PHE A 153 -3.33 -3.58 -11.51
C PHE A 153 -3.37 -3.14 -10.06
N THR A 154 -2.73 -3.87 -9.18
CA THR A 154 -2.83 -3.67 -7.72
C THR A 154 -1.45 -3.62 -7.07
N MET A 155 -1.40 -3.31 -5.78
CA MET A 155 -0.15 -3.37 -5.01
C MET A 155 0.41 -4.81 -4.91
N THR A 156 -0.44 -5.82 -5.11
CA THR A 156 -0.03 -7.23 -5.14
C THR A 156 0.25 -7.76 -6.55
N ASP A 157 -0.13 -7.05 -7.61
CA ASP A 157 0.07 -7.43 -9.02
C ASP A 157 0.08 -6.16 -9.90
N ALA A 158 1.18 -5.44 -9.92
CA ALA A 158 1.30 -4.13 -10.58
C ALA A 158 1.66 -4.22 -12.07
N ARG A 159 2.30 -5.29 -12.51
CA ARG A 159 2.65 -5.57 -13.92
C ARG A 159 3.29 -4.36 -14.63
N ILE A 160 2.72 -3.98 -15.78
CA ILE A 160 3.24 -2.89 -16.63
C ILE A 160 3.21 -1.50 -15.97
N PHE A 161 2.42 -1.31 -14.91
CA PHE A 161 2.34 -0.04 -14.19
C PHE A 161 3.33 0.09 -13.04
N SER A 162 4.05 -0.97 -12.68
CA SER A 162 4.99 -1.01 -11.55
C SER A 162 5.93 0.20 -11.46
N ARG A 163 6.45 0.68 -12.60
CA ARG A 163 7.38 1.83 -12.66
C ARG A 163 6.70 3.20 -12.72
N TYR A 164 5.37 3.27 -12.75
CA TYR A 164 4.64 4.52 -12.96
C TYR A 164 3.79 4.97 -11.77
N ILE A 165 3.68 4.13 -10.74
CA ILE A 165 2.81 4.39 -9.58
C ILE A 165 3.47 5.31 -8.55
N GLY A 166 4.82 5.37 -8.53
CA GLY A 166 5.60 6.20 -7.64
C GLY A 166 6.92 6.61 -8.27
N PHE A 167 7.86 7.09 -7.46
CA PHE A 167 9.22 7.33 -7.93
C PHE A 167 10.03 6.03 -7.88
N THR A 168 10.74 5.73 -8.97
CA THR A 168 11.71 4.64 -8.99
C THR A 168 12.98 5.01 -8.21
N GLU A 169 13.77 4.02 -7.79
CA GLU A 169 15.05 4.27 -7.10
C GLU A 169 15.96 5.18 -7.90
N GLU A 170 16.01 5.00 -9.22
CA GLU A 170 16.83 5.84 -10.11
C GLU A 170 16.40 7.31 -10.09
N GLU A 171 15.09 7.56 -10.16
CA GLU A 171 14.54 8.92 -10.09
C GLU A 171 14.81 9.56 -8.73
N VAL A 172 14.66 8.81 -7.63
CA VAL A 172 14.96 9.31 -6.27
C VAL A 172 16.44 9.62 -6.12
N ARG A 173 17.34 8.80 -6.67
CA ARG A 173 18.78 9.06 -6.69
C ARG A 173 19.10 10.36 -7.39
N MET A 174 18.56 10.58 -8.60
CA MET A 174 18.72 11.84 -9.34
C MET A 174 18.16 13.05 -8.58
N LEU A 175 17.02 12.89 -7.90
CA LEU A 175 16.44 13.95 -7.06
C LEU A 175 17.33 14.26 -5.85
N CYS A 176 17.88 13.25 -5.18
CA CYS A 176 18.81 13.43 -4.06
C CYS A 176 20.06 14.19 -4.48
N GLU A 177 20.67 13.84 -5.61
CA GLU A 177 21.80 14.58 -6.17
C GLU A 177 21.44 16.04 -6.47
N LYS A 178 20.31 16.26 -7.15
CA LYS A 178 19.86 17.59 -7.55
C LYS A 178 19.56 18.51 -6.37
N TYR A 179 18.95 17.98 -5.31
CA TYR A 179 18.55 18.74 -4.13
C TYR A 179 19.50 18.62 -2.96
N HIS A 180 20.68 17.97 -3.17
CA HIS A 180 21.69 17.72 -2.14
C HIS A 180 21.12 17.03 -0.90
N ARG A 181 20.45 15.89 -1.11
CA ARG A 181 19.90 15.03 -0.06
C ARG A 181 20.73 13.76 0.06
N ASP A 182 20.83 13.23 1.27
CA ASP A 182 21.49 11.95 1.53
C ASP A 182 20.62 10.81 0.98
N PHE A 183 21.10 10.15 -0.09
CA PHE A 183 20.38 9.06 -0.73
C PHE A 183 20.25 7.83 0.19
N SER A 184 21.31 7.47 0.93
CA SER A 184 21.28 6.29 1.82
C SER A 184 20.22 6.45 2.91
N LYS A 185 20.16 7.65 3.50
CA LYS A 185 19.15 7.99 4.48
C LYS A 185 17.75 8.07 3.88
N THR A 186 17.62 8.59 2.66
CA THR A 186 16.35 8.63 1.91
C THR A 186 15.84 7.23 1.65
N LYS A 187 16.71 6.32 1.23
CA LYS A 187 16.39 4.92 1.03
C LYS A 187 15.87 4.27 2.31
N HIS A 188 16.58 4.42 3.41
CA HIS A 188 16.16 3.87 4.70
C HIS A 188 14.77 4.35 5.15
N TRP A 189 14.45 5.62 4.88
CA TRP A 189 13.21 6.23 5.35
C TRP A 189 12.00 5.95 4.47
N TYR A 190 12.17 5.83 3.13
CA TYR A 190 11.05 5.93 2.20
C TYR A 190 11.03 4.87 1.10
N ASP A 191 12.04 3.97 1.05
CA ASP A 191 12.08 2.83 0.12
C ASP A 191 11.16 1.68 0.60
N GLY A 192 11.09 0.61 -0.16
CA GLY A 192 10.62 -0.70 0.27
C GLY A 192 9.31 -1.17 -0.32
N TYR A 193 8.72 -0.46 -1.28
CA TYR A 193 7.63 -1.02 -2.07
C TYR A 193 8.23 -1.71 -3.29
N LEU A 194 8.26 -3.05 -3.25
CA LEU A 194 8.70 -3.85 -4.40
C LEU A 194 7.50 -4.14 -5.29
N LEU A 195 7.45 -3.53 -6.46
CA LEU A 195 6.43 -3.78 -7.47
C LEU A 195 7.09 -4.42 -8.70
N GLU A 196 6.86 -5.69 -8.91
CA GLU A 196 7.62 -6.51 -9.84
C GLU A 196 9.14 -6.40 -9.52
N GLN A 197 9.91 -5.88 -10.45
CA GLN A 197 11.36 -5.68 -10.31
C GLN A 197 11.77 -4.27 -9.85
N TYR A 198 10.80 -3.38 -9.59
CA TYR A 198 11.08 -1.97 -9.28
C TYR A 198 10.91 -1.68 -7.79
N GLN A 199 11.93 -1.07 -7.22
CA GLN A 199 11.81 -0.38 -5.93
C GLN A 199 11.10 0.95 -6.17
N VAL A 200 9.97 1.14 -5.51
CA VAL A 200 9.09 2.29 -5.69
C VAL A 200 8.95 3.04 -4.36
N TYR A 201 9.05 4.35 -4.44
CA TYR A 201 8.99 5.27 -3.31
C TYR A 201 7.68 6.07 -3.35
N ASN A 202 7.13 6.33 -2.17
CA ASN A 202 5.95 7.18 -2.05
C ASN A 202 6.23 8.60 -2.56
N PRO A 203 5.48 9.10 -3.56
CA PRO A 203 5.73 10.42 -4.14
C PRO A 203 5.64 11.56 -3.14
N LYS A 204 4.67 11.53 -2.21
CA LYS A 204 4.50 12.58 -1.21
C LYS A 204 5.74 12.66 -0.31
N ALA A 205 6.17 11.55 0.26
CA ALA A 205 7.32 11.53 1.17
C ALA A 205 8.59 12.03 0.48
N VAL A 206 8.84 11.61 -0.77
CA VAL A 206 10.00 12.07 -1.56
C VAL A 206 9.92 13.57 -1.82
N VAL A 207 8.78 14.09 -2.28
CA VAL A 207 8.61 15.52 -2.58
C VAL A 207 8.80 16.38 -1.33
N GLU A 208 8.19 15.99 -0.22
CA GLU A 208 8.30 16.71 1.06
C GLU A 208 9.76 16.71 1.57
N LEU A 209 10.46 15.58 1.47
CA LEU A 209 11.88 15.53 1.79
C LEU A 209 12.71 16.50 0.93
N MET A 210 12.46 16.54 -0.39
CA MET A 210 13.17 17.44 -1.29
C MET A 210 12.96 18.91 -0.91
N ILE A 211 11.73 19.27 -0.48
CA ILE A 211 11.37 20.64 -0.09
C ILE A 211 11.97 20.99 1.27
N TRP A 212 11.72 20.18 2.29
CA TRP A 212 11.96 20.54 3.68
C TRP A 212 13.30 20.05 4.25
N ASN A 213 13.97 19.10 3.61
CA ASN A 213 15.20 18.46 4.09
C ASN A 213 15.08 17.89 5.52
N LYS A 214 13.94 17.31 5.83
CA LYS A 214 13.69 16.67 7.12
C LYS A 214 13.31 15.20 6.90
N PHE A 215 13.93 14.32 7.67
CA PHE A 215 13.58 12.91 7.70
C PHE A 215 12.58 12.67 8.82
N GLN A 216 11.33 12.50 8.45
CA GLN A 216 10.19 12.30 9.36
C GLN A 216 9.07 11.57 8.62
N SER A 217 8.04 11.13 9.33
CA SER A 217 6.83 10.64 8.66
C SER A 217 6.04 11.81 8.08
N TYR A 218 5.75 11.71 6.79
CA TYR A 218 4.81 12.57 6.06
C TYR A 218 3.48 11.86 5.80
N TRP A 219 3.40 10.58 6.16
CA TRP A 219 2.22 9.75 5.99
C TRP A 219 1.08 10.18 6.91
N SER A 220 1.39 10.55 8.13
CA SER A 220 0.42 11.00 9.14
C SER A 220 -0.36 12.25 8.77
N ASP A 221 0.15 13.06 7.83
CA ASP A 221 -0.54 14.26 7.35
C ASP A 221 -1.70 13.96 6.39
N THR A 222 -1.90 12.70 6.00
CA THR A 222 -2.91 12.29 5.01
C THR A 222 -4.25 11.84 5.60
N GLY A 223 -4.41 11.85 6.94
CA GLY A 223 -5.64 11.38 7.61
C GLY A 223 -5.86 9.86 7.62
N THR A 224 -5.06 9.11 6.87
CA THR A 224 -5.19 7.65 6.73
C THR A 224 -4.85 6.88 8.00
N TYR A 225 -4.18 7.51 8.97
CA TYR A 225 -3.86 6.91 10.26
C TYR A 225 -5.10 6.39 11.01
N GLU A 226 -6.22 7.13 10.97
CA GLU A 226 -7.45 6.73 11.66
C GLU A 226 -8.08 5.47 11.05
N ALA A 227 -7.81 5.20 9.78
CA ALA A 227 -8.32 4.02 9.09
C ALA A 227 -7.65 2.72 9.52
N ILE A 228 -6.34 2.73 9.86
CA ILE A 228 -5.62 1.50 10.21
C ILE A 228 -5.85 1.03 11.64
N VAL A 229 -6.10 1.95 12.57
CA VAL A 229 -6.27 1.60 13.99
C VAL A 229 -7.41 0.60 14.22
N PRO A 230 -8.59 0.72 13.61
CA PRO A 230 -9.63 -0.31 13.69
C PRO A 230 -9.15 -1.66 13.14
N LEU A 231 -8.48 -1.66 11.99
CA LEU A 231 -8.03 -2.87 11.30
C LEU A 231 -7.06 -3.71 12.14
N ILE A 232 -5.98 -3.09 12.61
CA ILE A 232 -4.97 -3.81 13.40
C ILE A 232 -5.47 -4.25 14.79
N ASN A 233 -6.61 -3.74 15.24
CA ASN A 233 -7.23 -4.12 16.51
C ASN A 233 -8.37 -5.14 16.37
N MET A 234 -8.61 -5.65 15.17
CA MET A 234 -9.55 -6.75 15.00
C MET A 234 -9.01 -8.01 15.66
N ASP A 235 -9.93 -8.79 16.26
CA ASP A 235 -9.58 -9.98 17.03
C ASP A 235 -9.49 -11.22 16.12
N PHE A 236 -8.51 -11.17 15.19
CA PHE A 236 -8.17 -12.35 14.37
C PHE A 236 -6.92 -13.04 14.93
N ASP A 237 -7.01 -14.36 15.02
CA ASP A 237 -5.90 -15.19 15.49
C ASP A 237 -4.63 -14.94 14.66
N GLY A 238 -3.52 -14.69 15.33
CA GLY A 238 -2.22 -14.41 14.74
C GLY A 238 -2.03 -13.00 14.13
N LEU A 239 -3.06 -12.14 14.07
CA LEU A 239 -2.91 -10.79 13.50
C LEU A 239 -1.91 -9.93 14.28
N LYS A 240 -2.05 -9.88 15.60
CA LYS A 240 -1.15 -9.10 16.47
C LYS A 240 0.29 -9.60 16.37
N THR A 241 0.47 -10.91 16.40
CA THR A 241 1.78 -11.55 16.25
C THR A 241 2.42 -11.17 14.91
N ALA A 242 1.65 -11.25 13.81
CA ALA A 242 2.12 -10.86 12.49
C ALA A 242 2.58 -9.39 12.43
N ILE A 243 1.82 -8.47 13.01
CA ILE A 243 2.18 -7.04 13.06
C ILE A 243 3.48 -6.83 13.86
N ILE A 244 3.63 -7.50 15.01
CA ILE A 244 4.85 -7.40 15.85
C ILE A 244 6.04 -7.99 15.08
N GLU A 245 5.88 -9.13 14.43
CA GLU A 245 6.91 -9.78 13.64
C GLU A 245 7.39 -8.88 12.50
N MET A 246 6.48 -8.24 11.78
CA MET A 246 6.83 -7.29 10.72
C MET A 246 7.47 -6.00 11.27
N LEU A 247 7.04 -5.51 12.42
CA LEU A 247 7.69 -4.37 13.09
C LEU A 247 9.12 -4.69 13.53
N SER A 248 9.41 -5.96 13.82
CA SER A 248 10.77 -6.43 14.13
C SER A 248 11.67 -6.63 12.90
N GLY A 249 11.15 -6.37 11.70
CA GLY A 249 11.89 -6.42 10.45
C GLY A 249 11.76 -7.74 9.69
N ASN A 250 10.90 -8.66 10.15
CA ASN A 250 10.59 -9.90 9.44
C ASN A 250 9.52 -9.69 8.36
N SER A 251 9.34 -10.68 7.52
CA SER A 251 8.20 -10.83 6.63
C SER A 251 7.30 -11.96 7.13
N VAL A 252 6.01 -11.86 6.84
CA VAL A 252 5.00 -12.84 7.24
C VAL A 252 4.29 -13.35 5.98
N GLU A 253 4.24 -14.67 5.82
CA GLU A 253 3.53 -15.30 4.71
C GLU A 253 2.03 -15.05 4.83
N ILE A 254 1.40 -14.66 3.70
CA ILE A 254 -0.02 -14.35 3.59
C ILE A 254 -0.62 -14.92 2.31
N ASP A 255 -1.92 -15.19 2.34
CA ASP A 255 -2.73 -15.48 1.16
C ASP A 255 -3.62 -14.29 0.80
N PRO A 256 -3.24 -13.44 -0.19
CA PRO A 256 -4.04 -12.28 -0.59
C PRO A 256 -5.31 -12.66 -1.37
N THR A 257 -5.51 -13.93 -1.73
CA THR A 257 -6.63 -14.36 -2.57
C THR A 257 -7.96 -14.40 -1.83
N THR A 258 -7.94 -14.46 -0.51
CA THR A 258 -9.13 -14.49 0.35
C THR A 258 -9.83 -13.14 0.48
N PHE A 259 -9.09 -12.05 0.31
CA PHE A 259 -9.60 -10.69 0.48
C PHE A 259 -10.72 -10.35 -0.53
N GLN A 260 -11.88 -9.92 -0.03
CA GLN A 260 -13.09 -9.67 -0.83
C GLN A 260 -13.18 -8.24 -1.38
N ASN A 261 -12.13 -7.44 -1.22
CA ASN A 261 -12.04 -6.06 -1.70
C ASN A 261 -13.11 -5.13 -1.10
N ASP A 262 -13.54 -5.39 0.12
CA ASP A 262 -14.35 -4.47 0.89
C ASP A 262 -13.69 -4.17 2.26
N MET A 263 -14.15 -3.11 2.91
CA MET A 263 -13.60 -2.65 4.19
C MET A 263 -14.38 -3.16 5.41
N VAL A 264 -15.32 -4.09 5.21
CA VAL A 264 -16.28 -4.49 6.25
C VAL A 264 -16.24 -6.00 6.52
N ASN A 265 -16.10 -6.82 5.47
CA ASN A 265 -16.23 -8.27 5.58
C ASN A 265 -14.86 -8.96 5.61
N PHE A 266 -14.12 -8.75 6.69
CA PHE A 266 -12.87 -9.48 6.93
C PHE A 266 -13.18 -10.82 7.59
N THR A 267 -12.56 -11.90 7.13
CA THR A 267 -12.77 -13.27 7.61
C THR A 267 -11.57 -13.85 8.33
N CYS A 268 -10.37 -13.33 8.06
CA CYS A 268 -9.13 -13.80 8.65
C CYS A 268 -8.08 -12.69 8.73
N ARG A 269 -6.93 -12.97 9.36
CA ARG A 269 -5.81 -12.03 9.45
C ARG A 269 -5.27 -11.63 8.09
N ASP A 270 -5.27 -12.54 7.12
CA ASP A 270 -4.68 -12.30 5.80
C ASP A 270 -5.52 -11.30 4.99
N ASP A 271 -6.83 -11.24 5.21
CA ASP A 271 -7.68 -10.20 4.65
C ASP A 271 -7.27 -8.82 5.15
N ILE A 272 -7.01 -8.68 6.47
CA ILE A 272 -6.54 -7.41 7.06
C ILE A 272 -5.17 -7.03 6.52
N LEU A 273 -4.24 -7.98 6.48
CA LEU A 273 -2.88 -7.72 5.99
C LEU A 273 -2.91 -7.34 4.50
N THR A 274 -3.75 -7.99 3.69
CA THR A 274 -3.93 -7.64 2.28
C THR A 274 -4.54 -6.25 2.11
N CYS A 275 -5.53 -5.89 2.93
CA CYS A 275 -6.08 -4.55 2.96
C CYS A 275 -4.99 -3.50 3.29
N LEU A 276 -4.14 -3.77 4.29
CA LEU A 276 -3.03 -2.89 4.65
C LEU A 276 -1.98 -2.76 3.52
N ILE A 277 -1.80 -3.79 2.68
CA ILE A 277 -0.96 -3.70 1.48
C ILE A 277 -1.59 -2.73 0.47
N HIS A 278 -2.88 -2.86 0.17
CA HIS A 278 -3.57 -1.96 -0.75
C HIS A 278 -3.60 -0.51 -0.25
N LEU A 279 -3.72 -0.32 1.06
CA LEU A 279 -3.61 1.00 1.70
C LEU A 279 -2.18 1.55 1.75
N GLY A 280 -1.17 0.76 1.37
CA GLY A 280 0.23 1.17 1.36
C GLY A 280 0.94 1.13 2.73
N TYR A 281 0.33 0.51 3.75
CA TYR A 281 0.98 0.32 5.06
C TYR A 281 1.88 -0.91 5.13
N LEU A 282 1.75 -1.84 4.19
CA LEU A 282 2.63 -2.99 4.06
C LEU A 282 3.15 -3.08 2.63
N GLY A 283 4.37 -3.58 2.48
CA GLY A 283 4.90 -4.07 1.23
C GLY A 283 4.52 -5.53 1.03
N TYR A 284 4.57 -5.99 -0.21
CA TYR A 284 4.30 -7.39 -0.57
C TYR A 284 5.37 -7.89 -1.52
N ASP A 285 5.86 -9.08 -1.25
CA ASP A 285 6.79 -9.80 -2.11
C ASP A 285 6.03 -10.95 -2.78
N GLN A 286 5.90 -10.88 -4.10
CA GLN A 286 5.17 -11.88 -4.90
C GLN A 286 5.89 -13.23 -4.96
N ASP A 287 7.22 -13.24 -4.91
CA ASP A 287 8.01 -14.47 -5.02
C ASP A 287 7.92 -15.31 -3.74
N THR A 288 7.90 -14.65 -2.60
CA THR A 288 7.81 -15.31 -1.28
C THR A 288 6.40 -15.32 -0.70
N HIS A 289 5.42 -14.72 -1.38
CA HIS A 289 4.05 -14.53 -0.89
C HIS A 289 4.00 -13.93 0.53
N SER A 290 4.84 -12.94 0.80
CA SER A 290 4.96 -12.39 2.14
C SER A 290 4.74 -10.88 2.21
N ALA A 291 4.11 -10.45 3.32
CA ALA A 291 3.94 -9.06 3.69
C ALA A 291 5.07 -8.62 4.63
N PHE A 292 5.44 -7.35 4.56
CA PHE A 292 6.47 -6.75 5.40
C PHE A 292 6.26 -5.25 5.60
N VAL A 293 6.87 -4.68 6.64
CA VAL A 293 6.92 -3.22 6.83
C VAL A 293 7.96 -2.63 5.88
N PRO A 294 7.56 -1.77 4.92
CA PRO A 294 8.45 -1.37 3.83
C PRO A 294 9.62 -0.48 4.26
N ASN A 295 9.42 0.43 5.21
CA ASN A 295 10.40 1.45 5.54
C ASN A 295 10.23 2.03 6.96
N GLU A 296 11.15 2.91 7.35
CA GLU A 296 11.15 3.54 8.67
C GLU A 296 9.94 4.46 8.88
N GLU A 297 9.47 5.16 7.85
CA GLU A 297 8.26 6.00 7.93
C GLU A 297 7.06 5.18 8.39
N ILE A 298 6.77 4.10 7.67
CA ILE A 298 5.62 3.22 7.96
C ILE A 298 5.81 2.47 9.27
N ARG A 299 7.05 2.04 9.58
CA ARG A 299 7.36 1.40 10.85
C ARG A 299 6.97 2.29 12.04
N GLN A 300 7.29 3.59 11.97
CA GLN A 300 6.91 4.54 13.01
C GLN A 300 5.40 4.73 13.11
N GLU A 301 4.69 4.79 12.00
CA GLU A 301 3.23 4.94 11.99
C GLU A 301 2.53 3.71 12.60
N LEU A 302 2.92 2.50 12.19
CA LEU A 302 2.39 1.26 12.77
C LEU A 302 2.72 1.15 14.27
N ALA A 303 3.94 1.48 14.68
CA ALA A 303 4.33 1.47 16.08
C ALA A 303 3.52 2.47 16.91
N LYS A 304 3.23 3.68 16.40
CA LYS A 304 2.34 4.65 17.06
C LYS A 304 0.91 4.12 17.19
N ALA A 305 0.38 3.46 16.14
CA ALA A 305 -0.96 2.88 16.13
C ALA A 305 -1.11 1.80 17.20
N VAL A 306 -0.12 0.92 17.31
CA VAL A 306 -0.05 -0.13 18.33
C VAL A 306 0.03 0.47 19.76
N LYS A 307 0.89 1.48 19.99
CA LYS A 307 1.05 2.13 21.31
C LYS A 307 -0.22 2.83 21.82
N ARG A 308 -0.94 3.55 20.94
CA ARG A 308 -2.15 4.30 21.33
C ARG A 308 -3.25 3.44 21.92
N LYS A 309 -3.41 2.21 21.47
CA LYS A 309 -4.44 1.28 21.95
C LYS A 309 -4.01 0.46 23.18
N LYS A 310 -2.88 0.81 23.81
CA LYS A 310 -2.37 0.11 25.00
C LYS A 310 -2.39 -1.41 24.79
N TRP A 311 -1.77 -1.88 23.73
CA TRP A 311 -1.44 -3.28 23.62
C TRP A 311 -0.48 -3.59 24.77
N ASN A 312 -1.02 -4.01 25.89
CA ASN A 312 -0.20 -4.32 27.08
C ASN A 312 0.88 -5.33 26.71
N GLU A 313 0.54 -6.30 25.88
CA GLU A 313 1.47 -7.28 25.33
C GLU A 313 2.62 -6.62 24.57
N PHE A 314 2.34 -5.62 23.72
CA PHE A 314 3.39 -4.91 22.97
C PHE A 314 4.28 -4.05 23.87
N LEU A 315 3.71 -3.39 24.88
CA LEU A 315 4.49 -2.59 25.82
C LEU A 315 5.38 -3.45 26.70
N THR A 316 4.85 -4.57 27.21
CA THR A 316 5.61 -5.58 27.95
C THR A 316 6.71 -6.14 27.08
N PHE A 317 6.39 -6.52 25.87
CA PHE A 317 7.32 -7.05 24.88
C PHE A 317 8.44 -6.07 24.52
N GLN A 318 8.11 -4.78 24.32
CA GLN A 318 9.12 -3.75 24.04
C GLN A 318 10.08 -3.56 25.22
N GLN A 319 9.58 -3.68 26.45
CA GLN A 319 10.41 -3.63 27.67
C GLN A 319 11.31 -4.86 27.74
N GLU A 320 10.79 -6.04 27.56
CA GLU A 320 11.54 -7.32 27.54
C GLU A 320 12.61 -7.35 26.44
N SER A 321 12.29 -6.82 25.26
CA SER A 321 13.25 -6.69 24.18
C SER A 321 14.38 -5.70 24.52
N SER A 322 14.10 -4.63 25.28
CA SER A 322 15.15 -3.73 25.75
C SER A 322 16.03 -4.39 26.80
N GLU A 323 15.45 -5.13 27.75
CA GLU A 323 16.19 -5.89 28.76
C GLU A 323 17.07 -6.96 28.12
N LEU A 324 16.58 -7.65 27.07
CA LEU A 324 17.36 -8.61 26.29
C LEU A 324 18.55 -7.96 25.60
N LEU A 325 18.35 -6.80 24.96
CA LEU A 325 19.45 -6.07 24.31
C LEU A 325 20.50 -5.63 25.32
N ASP A 326 20.07 -5.03 26.43
CA ASP A 326 20.98 -4.56 27.50
C ASP A 326 21.78 -5.74 28.08
N ALA A 327 21.12 -6.86 28.39
CA ALA A 327 21.79 -8.09 28.87
C ALA A 327 22.78 -8.64 27.83
N THR A 328 22.47 -8.53 26.53
CA THR A 328 23.39 -8.97 25.46
C THR A 328 24.64 -8.08 25.40
N LEU A 329 24.47 -6.77 25.55
CA LEU A 329 25.58 -5.81 25.56
C LEU A 329 26.45 -5.95 26.80
N ASP A 330 25.83 -6.32 27.95
CA ASP A 330 26.50 -6.58 29.21
C ASP A 330 27.13 -7.99 29.29
N MET A 331 26.95 -8.82 28.26
CA MET A 331 27.39 -10.22 28.18
C MET A 331 26.80 -11.12 29.28
N ASP A 332 25.61 -10.80 29.80
CA ASP A 332 24.88 -11.61 30.77
C ASP A 332 24.12 -12.76 30.10
N ALA A 333 24.81 -13.85 29.88
CA ALA A 333 24.29 -15.03 29.20
C ALA A 333 23.05 -15.64 29.90
N ASP A 334 23.00 -15.60 31.24
CA ASP A 334 21.87 -16.17 31.99
C ASP A 334 20.58 -15.34 31.80
N THR A 335 20.70 -14.04 31.78
CA THR A 335 19.56 -13.15 31.52
C THR A 335 19.12 -13.23 30.06
N VAL A 336 20.06 -13.29 29.11
CA VAL A 336 19.77 -13.51 27.68
C VAL A 336 19.00 -14.82 27.49
N ALA A 337 19.46 -15.93 28.07
CA ALA A 337 18.80 -17.24 27.94
C ALA A 337 17.37 -17.20 28.51
N ARG A 338 17.17 -16.63 29.70
CA ARG A 338 15.85 -16.51 30.34
C ARG A 338 14.89 -15.62 29.52
N SER A 339 15.39 -14.53 29.00
CA SER A 339 14.58 -13.62 28.18
C SER A 339 14.13 -14.29 26.86
N ILE A 340 15.03 -15.02 26.20
CA ILE A 340 14.70 -15.78 24.98
C ILE A 340 13.70 -16.89 25.30
N GLU A 341 13.89 -17.66 26.39
CA GLU A 341 12.96 -18.69 26.82
C GLU A 341 11.57 -18.13 27.12
N LYS A 342 11.49 -17.00 27.77
CA LYS A 342 10.22 -16.33 28.07
C LYS A 342 9.50 -15.91 26.78
N ILE A 343 10.19 -15.22 25.87
CA ILE A 343 9.65 -14.81 24.57
C ILE A 343 9.21 -16.04 23.78
N HIS A 344 10.00 -17.10 23.80
CA HIS A 344 9.65 -18.37 23.16
C HIS A 344 8.32 -18.92 23.70
N ASN A 345 8.16 -19.01 25.01
CA ASN A 345 6.96 -19.57 25.65
C ASN A 345 5.71 -18.73 25.39
N GLU A 346 5.83 -17.43 25.31
CA GLU A 346 4.71 -16.51 25.06
C GLU A 346 4.27 -16.49 23.58
N TYR A 347 5.22 -16.63 22.67
CA TYR A 347 4.94 -16.50 21.23
C TYR A 347 5.00 -17.81 20.44
N ALA A 348 5.53 -18.90 21.02
CA ALA A 348 5.65 -20.20 20.35
C ALA A 348 4.31 -20.88 20.07
N SER A 349 3.25 -20.54 20.78
CA SER A 349 1.90 -21.08 20.50
C SER A 349 1.35 -20.62 19.13
N ALA A 350 1.85 -19.50 18.61
CA ALA A 350 1.46 -18.96 17.30
C ALA A 350 2.38 -19.41 16.16
N ILE A 351 3.56 -19.94 16.46
CA ILE A 351 4.55 -20.39 15.47
C ILE A 351 4.68 -21.90 15.61
N GLN A 352 4.35 -22.68 14.56
CA GLN A 352 4.62 -24.11 14.55
C GLN A 352 6.13 -24.35 14.64
N TYR A 353 6.59 -24.76 15.82
CA TYR A 353 7.99 -24.87 16.18
C TYR A 353 8.57 -26.18 15.69
N ASN A 354 9.18 -26.21 14.52
CA ASN A 354 9.75 -27.44 13.96
C ASN A 354 11.14 -27.30 13.33
N ASN A 355 11.75 -26.11 13.28
CA ASN A 355 13.03 -25.91 12.62
C ASN A 355 13.78 -24.64 13.07
N GLU A 356 14.98 -24.46 12.55
CA GLU A 356 15.86 -23.30 12.77
C GLU A 356 15.24 -21.95 12.38
N ASN A 357 14.35 -21.94 11.38
CA ASN A 357 13.63 -20.74 10.96
C ASN A 357 12.69 -20.20 12.04
N SER A 358 12.09 -21.10 12.83
CA SER A 358 11.21 -20.70 13.94
C SER A 358 12.01 -20.03 15.07
N LEU A 359 13.20 -20.53 15.39
CA LEU A 359 14.11 -19.90 16.35
C LEU A 359 14.59 -18.53 15.84
N SER A 360 14.90 -18.43 14.57
CA SER A 360 15.27 -17.19 13.89
C SER A 360 14.17 -16.13 14.01
N SER A 361 12.91 -16.49 13.83
CA SER A 361 11.77 -15.56 14.00
C SER A 361 11.62 -15.09 15.44
N ILE A 362 11.74 -15.99 16.42
CA ILE A 362 11.67 -15.63 17.86
C ILE A 362 12.78 -14.66 18.23
N LEU A 363 14.01 -14.89 17.77
CA LEU A 363 15.12 -13.97 18.05
C LEU A 363 14.92 -12.61 17.39
N SER A 364 14.43 -12.56 16.16
CA SER A 364 14.10 -11.29 15.52
C SER A 364 13.06 -10.51 16.31
N ILE A 365 12.05 -11.20 16.81
CA ILE A 365 11.05 -10.63 17.72
C ILE A 365 11.74 -10.15 18.99
N GLY A 366 12.51 -11.02 19.65
CA GLY A 366 13.20 -10.72 20.91
C GLY A 366 14.09 -9.48 20.85
N TYR A 367 14.73 -9.26 19.73
CA TYR A 367 15.61 -8.09 19.52
C TYR A 367 14.92 -6.90 18.82
N LEU A 368 13.60 -6.74 18.94
CA LEU A 368 12.87 -5.60 18.36
C LEU A 368 13.44 -4.25 18.76
N SER A 369 13.90 -4.07 20.00
CA SER A 369 14.50 -2.84 20.49
C SER A 369 15.77 -2.42 19.75
N THR A 370 16.48 -3.38 19.11
CA THR A 370 17.67 -3.08 18.30
C THR A 370 17.36 -2.11 17.17
N MET A 371 16.14 -2.13 16.62
CA MET A 371 15.73 -1.24 15.52
C MET A 371 15.86 0.25 15.86
N ARG A 372 15.92 0.59 17.13
CA ARG A 372 16.20 1.96 17.58
C ARG A 372 17.65 2.36 17.30
N TYR A 373 18.60 1.47 17.55
CA TYR A 373 20.04 1.76 17.57
C TYR A 373 20.78 1.16 16.37
N TYR A 374 20.22 0.11 15.77
CA TYR A 374 20.79 -0.65 14.68
C TYR A 374 19.97 -0.52 13.40
N PHE A 375 20.58 -0.76 12.26
CA PHE A 375 19.87 -1.02 11.01
C PHE A 375 19.09 -2.33 11.12
N LYS A 376 18.17 -2.56 10.17
CA LYS A 376 17.51 -3.85 10.00
C LYS A 376 18.57 -4.97 9.97
N PRO A 377 18.40 -6.04 10.74
CA PRO A 377 19.39 -7.12 10.77
C PRO A 377 19.56 -7.74 9.39
N ILE A 378 20.82 -7.99 9.03
CA ILE A 378 21.17 -8.72 7.81
C ILE A 378 21.13 -10.20 8.17
N ARG A 379 20.32 -10.98 7.47
CA ARG A 379 20.21 -12.42 7.62
C ARG A 379 21.17 -13.14 6.66
N GLU A 380 21.63 -14.33 7.03
CA GLU A 380 22.48 -15.18 6.22
C GLU A 380 23.68 -14.41 5.65
N PHE A 381 24.32 -13.62 6.49
CA PHE A 381 25.45 -12.78 6.07
C PHE A 381 26.67 -13.65 5.78
N PRO A 382 27.29 -13.59 4.57
CA PRO A 382 28.47 -14.36 4.24
C PRO A 382 29.63 -14.04 5.19
N ALA A 383 30.08 -15.01 5.98
CA ALA A 383 31.15 -14.88 6.95
C ALA A 383 32.22 -15.98 6.74
N GLY A 384 33.26 -15.68 6.00
CA GLY A 384 34.34 -16.63 5.74
C GLY A 384 33.91 -17.85 4.95
N ARG A 385 33.88 -19.05 5.60
CA ARG A 385 33.47 -20.32 4.96
C ARG A 385 31.99 -20.67 5.21
N GLY A 386 31.23 -19.80 5.85
CA GLY A 386 29.84 -20.03 6.21
C GLY A 386 29.04 -18.75 6.17
N PHE A 387 27.88 -18.77 6.84
CA PHE A 387 26.99 -17.64 6.96
C PHE A 387 26.73 -17.38 8.44
N ALA A 388 26.69 -16.11 8.84
CA ALA A 388 26.16 -15.72 10.14
C ALA A 388 24.63 -15.58 10.02
N ASP A 389 23.87 -16.10 10.96
CA ASP A 389 22.40 -16.09 10.90
C ASP A 389 21.84 -14.67 10.97
N PHE A 390 22.43 -13.84 11.84
CA PHE A 390 22.10 -12.41 11.92
C PHE A 390 23.34 -11.55 12.14
N VAL A 391 23.35 -10.40 11.47
CA VAL A 391 24.31 -9.32 11.74
C VAL A 391 23.55 -8.03 11.99
N TYR A 392 23.77 -7.42 13.15
CA TYR A 392 23.23 -6.11 13.52
C TYR A 392 24.34 -5.07 13.41
N LEU A 393 24.19 -4.13 12.49
CA LEU A 393 25.11 -3.01 12.31
C LEU A 393 24.53 -1.75 12.97
N PRO A 394 25.26 -1.09 13.91
CA PRO A 394 24.76 0.11 14.55
C PRO A 394 24.61 1.24 13.54
N LYS A 395 23.61 2.09 13.75
CA LYS A 395 23.46 3.32 12.98
C LYS A 395 24.61 4.27 13.29
N PRO A 396 25.06 5.12 12.35
CA PRO A 396 26.23 5.97 12.54
C PRO A 396 26.20 6.83 13.81
N GLU A 397 25.03 7.34 14.18
CA GLU A 397 24.82 8.15 15.37
C GLU A 397 25.02 7.39 16.69
N TYR A 398 24.89 6.06 16.67
CA TYR A 398 25.01 5.17 17.84
C TYR A 398 26.26 4.29 17.80
N SER A 399 27.06 4.35 16.77
CA SER A 399 28.20 3.45 16.56
C SER A 399 29.32 3.54 17.59
N ARG A 400 29.32 4.59 18.44
CA ARG A 400 30.26 4.73 19.56
C ARG A 400 29.84 3.94 20.78
N ASP A 401 28.54 3.80 21.00
CA ASP A 401 27.98 3.24 22.22
C ASP A 401 27.46 1.80 22.00
N TYR A 402 27.21 1.43 20.76
CA TYR A 402 26.64 0.15 20.36
C TYR A 402 27.56 -0.58 19.39
N PRO A 403 28.13 -1.76 19.77
CA PRO A 403 28.96 -2.56 18.88
C PRO A 403 28.13 -3.26 17.80
N ALA A 404 28.76 -3.69 16.70
CA ALA A 404 28.12 -4.62 15.78
C ALA A 404 27.92 -5.98 16.48
N LEU A 405 26.74 -6.58 16.32
CA LEU A 405 26.43 -7.89 16.89
C LEU A 405 26.35 -8.92 15.76
N VAL A 406 26.98 -10.07 15.99
CA VAL A 406 26.92 -11.26 15.13
C VAL A 406 26.30 -12.37 15.92
N VAL A 407 25.19 -12.93 15.42
CA VAL A 407 24.48 -14.01 16.09
C VAL A 407 24.51 -15.24 15.19
N GLU A 408 24.90 -16.38 15.75
CA GLU A 408 24.90 -17.68 15.12
C GLU A 408 24.00 -18.63 15.92
N LEU A 409 23.09 -19.33 15.23
CA LEU A 409 22.14 -20.25 15.81
C LEU A 409 22.64 -21.67 15.66
N LYS A 410 22.45 -22.48 16.70
CA LYS A 410 22.76 -23.92 16.65
C LYS A 410 21.58 -24.70 17.18
N TRP A 411 20.97 -25.49 16.33
CA TRP A 411 19.85 -26.37 16.66
C TRP A 411 20.32 -27.76 16.98
N ASN A 412 19.90 -28.30 18.14
CA ASN A 412 20.15 -29.70 18.53
C ASN A 412 21.61 -30.16 18.52
N GLN A 413 22.59 -29.29 18.64
CA GLN A 413 23.96 -29.67 18.86
C GLN A 413 24.30 -29.48 20.33
N ASN A 414 24.92 -30.52 20.94
CA ASN A 414 25.54 -30.35 22.26
C ASN A 414 26.53 -29.21 22.13
N ALA A 415 26.31 -28.14 22.87
CA ALA A 415 27.18 -26.97 22.95
C ALA A 415 28.57 -27.35 23.50
#